data_989a4eb69318a79c26748464de060a92
#
_entry.id   989a4eb69318a79c26748464de060a92
#
_cell.length_a   1.000
_cell.length_b   1.000
_cell.length_c   1.000
_cell.angle_alpha   90.00
_cell.angle_beta   90.00
_cell.angle_gamma   90.00
#
_symmetry.space_group_name_H-M   'P 1'
#
loop_
_entity.id
_entity.type
_entity.pdbx_description
1 polymer ?
#
loop_
_entity_poly.entity_id
_entity_poly.type
_entity_poly.pdbx_seq_one_letter_code
_entity_poly.pdbx_strand_id
1 'polypeptide(L)'
;MNEAKTESLTYTLTNNEITNDYKMLGINIDTKLTWEPHINRICNKLSGVLYLLMNLKKVLPDNYLKVAYFGYFHSVIGYGIALWGNSAHTNSVFVLQKRAIRIITGSNIKEHCRPLFIRERILTLTCLYIYDQLLYMWDNQQKYQQRHEIHSHDTRNSNTFSLPKTRLTKSMLNFEYMAIKIANKIPEKMFKLPKPVFKTKITDWLLDKAYYKIDEFFNEERNY
;
A
#
# COMPACT_ATOMS: atom_id res chain seq x y z
N MET A 1 17.69 27.38 -11.92
CA MET A 1 17.30 25.95 -12.08
C MET A 1 18.57 25.18 -12.43
N ASN A 2 18.91 24.10 -11.77
CA ASN A 2 20.19 23.39 -12.02
C ASN A 2 19.96 22.36 -13.13
N GLU A 3 20.26 22.72 -14.37
CA GLU A 3 20.03 21.89 -15.57
C GLU A 3 20.74 20.53 -15.51
N ALA A 4 21.89 20.41 -14.84
CA ALA A 4 22.64 19.17 -14.69
C ALA A 4 21.93 18.12 -13.79
N LYS A 5 20.86 18.48 -13.08
CA LYS A 5 20.06 17.61 -12.20
C LYS A 5 18.62 17.47 -12.67
N THR A 6 18.26 18.03 -13.82
CA THR A 6 16.92 17.97 -14.38
C THR A 6 16.84 16.82 -15.37
N GLU A 7 16.09 15.78 -15.03
CA GLU A 7 15.75 14.67 -15.92
C GLU A 7 14.32 14.83 -16.40
N SER A 8 14.07 14.67 -17.71
CA SER A 8 12.74 14.70 -18.29
C SER A 8 12.24 13.29 -18.52
N LEU A 9 11.06 12.97 -18.02
CA LEU A 9 10.38 11.71 -18.24
C LEU A 9 9.21 11.92 -19.21
N THR A 10 9.26 11.28 -20.38
CA THR A 10 8.16 11.28 -21.35
C THR A 10 7.35 10.01 -21.21
N TYR A 11 6.07 10.15 -20.91
CA TYR A 11 5.15 9.01 -20.80
C TYR A 11 4.62 8.66 -22.19
N THR A 12 4.81 7.40 -22.63
CA THR A 12 4.27 6.91 -23.90
C THR A 12 3.25 5.80 -23.68
N LEU A 13 2.20 5.80 -24.49
CA LEU A 13 1.20 4.73 -24.50
C LEU A 13 1.52 3.68 -25.59
N THR A 14 2.55 3.90 -26.40
CA THR A 14 2.95 3.04 -27.51
C THR A 14 4.06 2.06 -27.12
N ASN A 15 4.06 0.88 -27.75
CA ASN A 15 4.90 -0.25 -27.37
C ASN A 15 6.37 -0.19 -27.86
N ASN A 16 6.81 0.88 -28.51
CA ASN A 16 8.03 0.85 -29.34
C ASN A 16 9.21 1.67 -28.81
N GLU A 17 9.28 2.05 -27.53
CA GLU A 17 10.41 2.86 -27.06
C GLU A 17 11.14 2.29 -25.85
N ILE A 18 12.42 2.58 -25.79
CA ILE A 18 13.39 2.23 -24.75
C ILE A 18 12.81 2.65 -23.39
N THR A 19 12.60 1.69 -22.52
CA THR A 19 12.18 1.95 -21.13
C THR A 19 13.35 2.55 -20.37
N ASN A 20 13.42 3.86 -20.31
CA ASN A 20 14.34 4.53 -19.40
C ASN A 20 13.70 4.54 -18.01
N ASP A 21 14.35 3.88 -17.06
CA ASP A 21 13.98 3.94 -15.66
C ASP A 21 14.58 5.19 -15.03
N TYR A 22 13.74 6.03 -14.45
CA TYR A 22 14.17 7.22 -13.72
C TYR A 22 14.10 6.97 -12.23
N LYS A 23 15.17 7.35 -11.52
CA LYS A 23 15.21 7.24 -10.07
C LYS A 23 14.97 8.60 -9.43
N MET A 24 13.83 8.76 -8.77
CA MET A 24 13.48 9.96 -8.02
C MET A 24 13.28 9.62 -6.54
N LEU A 25 14.01 10.28 -5.65
CA LEU A 25 13.92 10.07 -4.19
C LEU A 25 13.97 8.57 -3.77
N GLY A 26 14.76 7.77 -4.49
CA GLY A 26 14.87 6.33 -4.21
C GLY A 26 13.79 5.44 -4.84
N ILE A 27 12.80 6.01 -5.51
CA ILE A 27 11.75 5.31 -6.26
C ILE A 27 12.16 5.26 -7.73
N ASN A 28 12.10 4.08 -8.35
CA ASN A 28 12.31 3.91 -9.78
C ASN A 28 10.96 4.03 -10.49
N ILE A 29 10.89 4.92 -11.47
CA ILE A 29 9.68 5.20 -12.25
C ILE A 29 9.97 4.81 -13.69
N ASP A 30 9.19 3.90 -14.26
CA ASP A 30 9.25 3.50 -15.66
C ASP A 30 8.27 4.34 -16.50
N THR A 31 8.57 4.51 -17.77
CA THR A 31 7.75 5.29 -18.72
C THR A 31 6.32 4.76 -18.85
N LYS A 32 6.09 3.50 -18.54
CA LYS A 32 4.76 2.87 -18.59
C LYS A 32 4.04 2.88 -17.24
N LEU A 33 4.67 3.36 -16.17
CA LEU A 33 4.14 3.34 -14.79
C LEU A 33 3.68 1.94 -14.36
N THR A 34 4.44 0.91 -14.72
CA THR A 34 4.15 -0.47 -14.32
C THR A 34 4.67 -0.77 -12.92
N TRP A 35 5.66 0.00 -12.47
CA TRP A 35 6.39 -0.17 -11.20
C TRP A 35 7.25 -1.44 -11.14
N GLU A 36 7.33 -2.20 -12.23
CA GLU A 36 8.08 -3.46 -12.27
C GLU A 36 9.55 -3.31 -11.90
N PRO A 37 10.32 -2.34 -12.46
CA PRO A 37 11.72 -2.15 -12.10
C PRO A 37 11.90 -1.79 -10.63
N HIS A 38 11.00 -0.96 -10.07
CA HIS A 38 11.01 -0.60 -8.66
C HIS A 38 10.74 -1.80 -7.77
N ILE A 39 9.74 -2.59 -8.09
CA ILE A 39 9.34 -3.79 -7.34
C ILE A 39 10.46 -4.84 -7.38
N ASN A 40 11.11 -5.04 -8.53
CA ASN A 40 12.25 -5.95 -8.66
C ASN A 40 13.41 -5.52 -7.74
N ARG A 41 13.69 -4.22 -7.68
CA ARG A 41 14.70 -3.68 -6.76
C ARG A 41 14.32 -3.89 -5.29
N ILE A 42 13.05 -3.68 -4.92
CA ILE A 42 12.54 -3.96 -3.57
C ILE A 42 12.73 -5.45 -3.26
N CYS A 43 12.33 -6.35 -4.15
CA CYS A 43 12.46 -7.79 -3.97
C CYS A 43 13.91 -8.22 -3.74
N ASN A 44 14.86 -7.67 -4.50
CA ASN A 44 16.29 -7.94 -4.31
C ASN A 44 16.76 -7.50 -2.91
N LYS A 45 16.39 -6.30 -2.49
CA LYS A 45 16.71 -5.78 -1.14
C LYS A 45 16.09 -6.66 -0.05
N LEU A 46 14.81 -7.02 -0.18
CA LEU A 46 14.11 -7.83 0.79
C LEU A 46 14.64 -9.27 0.88
N SER A 47 15.16 -9.83 -0.21
CA SER A 47 15.83 -11.14 -0.19
C SER A 47 17.05 -11.12 0.72
N GLY A 48 17.86 -10.07 0.69
CA GLY A 48 18.95 -9.87 1.64
C GLY A 48 18.48 -9.72 3.08
N VAL A 49 17.36 -9.00 3.29
CA VAL A 49 16.75 -8.86 4.63
C VAL A 49 16.22 -10.21 5.14
N LEU A 50 15.64 -11.06 4.29
CA LEU A 50 15.22 -12.39 4.69
C LEU A 50 16.40 -13.26 5.17
N TYR A 51 17.52 -13.19 4.46
CA TYR A 51 18.75 -13.88 4.91
C TYR A 51 19.23 -13.33 6.26
N LEU A 52 19.21 -12.02 6.46
CA LEU A 52 19.50 -11.42 7.76
C LEU A 52 18.57 -11.92 8.87
N LEU A 53 17.25 -11.92 8.65
CA LEU A 53 16.28 -12.42 9.62
C LEU A 53 16.48 -13.90 9.97
N MET A 54 16.82 -14.75 8.98
CA MET A 54 17.13 -16.17 9.22
C MET A 54 18.36 -16.35 10.13
N ASN A 55 19.38 -15.51 9.97
CA ASN A 55 20.56 -15.59 10.81
C ASN A 55 20.30 -15.01 12.22
N LEU A 56 19.59 -13.90 12.31
CA LEU A 56 19.20 -13.32 13.60
C LEU A 56 18.33 -14.27 14.42
N LYS A 57 17.48 -15.05 13.79
CA LYS A 57 16.64 -16.06 14.47
C LYS A 57 17.45 -17.12 15.23
N LYS A 58 18.67 -17.41 14.82
CA LYS A 58 19.54 -18.39 15.50
C LYS A 58 20.07 -17.89 16.83
N VAL A 59 20.09 -16.57 17.03
CA VAL A 59 20.76 -15.91 18.17
C VAL A 59 19.85 -14.98 18.97
N LEU A 60 18.71 -14.53 18.42
CA LEU A 60 17.81 -13.61 19.05
C LEU A 60 16.49 -14.24 19.45
N PRO A 61 15.91 -13.88 20.60
CA PRO A 61 14.52 -14.18 20.96
C PRO A 61 13.51 -13.59 19.96
N ASP A 62 12.32 -14.19 19.86
CA ASP A 62 11.30 -13.86 18.86
C ASP A 62 10.83 -12.40 18.91
N ASN A 63 10.76 -11.78 20.11
CA ASN A 63 10.39 -10.37 20.26
C ASN A 63 11.38 -9.42 19.56
N TYR A 64 12.68 -9.72 19.60
CA TYR A 64 13.70 -8.91 18.91
C TYR A 64 13.68 -9.14 17.39
N LEU A 65 13.31 -10.34 16.93
CA LEU A 65 13.12 -10.59 15.51
C LEU A 65 11.99 -9.74 14.92
N LYS A 66 10.93 -9.51 15.68
CA LYS A 66 9.85 -8.62 15.29
C LYS A 66 10.31 -7.16 15.17
N VAL A 67 11.15 -6.70 16.08
CA VAL A 67 11.78 -5.37 15.98
C VAL A 67 12.64 -5.27 14.72
N ALA A 68 13.46 -6.29 14.45
CA ALA A 68 14.27 -6.35 13.24
C ALA A 68 13.42 -6.35 11.96
N TYR A 69 12.28 -7.05 11.96
CA TYR A 69 11.33 -7.01 10.84
C TYR A 69 10.81 -5.59 10.60
N PHE A 70 10.39 -4.87 11.63
CA PHE A 70 9.89 -3.50 11.46
C PHE A 70 11.00 -2.55 10.96
N GLY A 71 12.22 -2.68 11.49
CA GLY A 71 13.35 -1.84 11.11
C GLY A 71 13.84 -2.09 9.68
N TYR A 72 13.96 -3.33 9.26
CA TYR A 72 14.61 -3.68 7.98
C TYR A 72 13.62 -4.06 6.88
N PHE A 73 12.56 -4.83 7.19
CA PHE A 73 11.62 -5.30 6.18
C PHE A 73 10.47 -4.32 5.97
N HIS A 74 9.75 -3.99 7.05
CA HIS A 74 8.57 -3.13 7.00
C HIS A 74 8.91 -1.72 6.51
N SER A 75 10.03 -1.15 6.93
CA SER A 75 10.49 0.16 6.45
C SER A 75 10.72 0.20 4.94
N VAL A 76 11.20 -0.89 4.35
CA VAL A 76 11.41 -0.99 2.90
C VAL A 76 10.11 -1.07 2.13
N ILE A 77 9.16 -1.92 2.58
CA ILE A 77 7.87 -2.06 1.90
C ILE A 77 6.95 -0.87 2.11
N GLY A 78 7.07 -0.17 3.25
CA GLY A 78 6.27 1.03 3.54
C GLY A 78 6.70 2.25 2.75
N TYR A 79 7.95 2.29 2.27
CA TYR A 79 8.45 3.46 1.56
C TYR A 79 7.77 3.63 0.20
N GLY A 80 6.98 4.70 0.07
CA GLY A 80 6.24 5.04 -1.15
C GLY A 80 5.18 4.03 -1.58
N ILE A 81 4.73 3.14 -0.68
CA ILE A 81 3.76 2.09 -0.98
C ILE A 81 2.46 2.63 -1.59
N ALA A 82 2.05 3.84 -1.25
CA ALA A 82 0.89 4.51 -1.83
C ALA A 82 0.96 4.65 -3.36
N LEU A 83 2.17 4.71 -3.93
CA LEU A 83 2.38 4.84 -5.36
C LEU A 83 2.38 3.49 -6.08
N TRP A 84 3.11 2.51 -5.56
CA TRP A 84 3.36 1.23 -6.23
C TRP A 84 2.55 0.05 -5.66
N GLY A 85 1.92 0.21 -4.49
CA GLY A 85 1.27 -0.89 -3.75
C GLY A 85 0.04 -1.50 -4.44
N ASN A 86 -0.50 -0.87 -5.48
CA ASN A 86 -1.59 -1.41 -6.32
C ASN A 86 -1.11 -1.90 -7.70
N SER A 87 0.20 -2.05 -7.91
CA SER A 87 0.75 -2.60 -9.16
C SER A 87 0.46 -4.10 -9.28
N ALA A 88 0.34 -4.58 -10.52
CA ALA A 88 0.20 -6.02 -10.81
C ALA A 88 1.38 -6.87 -10.30
N HIS A 89 2.54 -6.26 -10.11
CA HIS A 89 3.78 -6.94 -9.71
C HIS A 89 3.95 -7.07 -8.17
N THR A 90 3.07 -6.45 -7.36
CA THR A 90 3.17 -6.44 -5.89
C THR A 90 3.14 -7.82 -5.24
N ASN A 91 2.56 -8.81 -5.92
CA ASN A 91 2.49 -10.18 -5.38
C ASN A 91 3.88 -10.77 -5.09
N SER A 92 4.92 -10.40 -5.84
CA SER A 92 6.30 -10.85 -5.58
C SER A 92 6.80 -10.37 -4.21
N VAL A 93 6.54 -9.10 -3.87
CA VAL A 93 6.87 -8.53 -2.55
C VAL A 93 6.05 -9.21 -1.45
N PHE A 94 4.78 -9.48 -1.69
CA PHE A 94 3.91 -10.14 -0.71
C PHE A 94 4.35 -11.59 -0.43
N VAL A 95 4.86 -12.30 -1.43
CA VAL A 95 5.46 -13.63 -1.23
C VAL A 95 6.66 -13.56 -0.29
N LEU A 96 7.52 -12.55 -0.43
CA LEU A 96 8.65 -12.34 0.48
C LEU A 96 8.18 -11.96 1.89
N GLN A 97 7.11 -11.15 2.01
CA GLN A 97 6.52 -10.83 3.31
C GLN A 97 5.98 -12.09 4.02
N LYS A 98 5.32 -13.00 3.28
CA LYS A 98 4.89 -14.30 3.83
C LYS A 98 6.06 -15.18 4.29
N ARG A 99 7.21 -15.10 3.61
CA ARG A 99 8.42 -15.78 4.08
C ARG A 99 8.96 -15.14 5.36
N ALA A 100 8.99 -13.81 5.42
CA ALA A 100 9.43 -13.08 6.60
C ALA A 100 8.62 -13.43 7.84
N ILE A 101 7.27 -13.45 7.73
CA ILE A 101 6.41 -13.77 8.88
C ILE A 101 6.63 -15.20 9.38
N ARG A 102 6.83 -16.18 8.48
CA ARG A 102 7.16 -17.55 8.89
C ARG A 102 8.53 -17.66 9.59
N ILE A 103 9.51 -16.89 9.16
CA ILE A 103 10.82 -16.82 9.84
C ILE A 103 10.65 -16.29 11.25
N ILE A 104 9.94 -15.17 11.43
CA ILE A 104 9.72 -14.54 12.74
C ILE A 104 9.01 -15.52 13.69
N THR A 105 7.95 -16.17 13.23
CA THR A 105 7.11 -17.04 14.06
C THR A 105 7.64 -18.46 14.23
N GLY A 106 8.71 -18.82 13.52
CA GLY A 106 9.20 -20.19 13.52
C GLY A 106 8.29 -21.22 12.85
N SER A 107 7.34 -20.73 12.07
CA SER A 107 6.32 -21.54 11.42
C SER A 107 6.84 -22.34 10.23
N ASN A 108 6.15 -23.44 9.90
CA ASN A 108 6.50 -24.27 8.74
C ASN A 108 6.33 -23.46 7.43
N ILE A 109 7.12 -23.82 6.41
CA ILE A 109 7.09 -23.20 5.07
C ILE A 109 5.68 -23.32 4.43
N LYS A 110 4.94 -24.38 4.72
CA LYS A 110 3.60 -24.63 4.18
C LYS A 110 2.47 -24.01 5.03
N GLU A 111 2.77 -23.47 6.22
CA GLU A 111 1.76 -22.94 7.11
C GLU A 111 1.05 -21.74 6.50
N HIS A 112 -0.27 -21.65 6.72
CA HIS A 112 -1.10 -20.55 6.24
C HIS A 112 -0.76 -19.24 6.98
N CYS A 113 -0.41 -18.19 6.24
CA CYS A 113 0.16 -16.99 6.84
C CYS A 113 -0.87 -16.03 7.44
N ARG A 114 -2.17 -16.06 7.04
CA ARG A 114 -3.16 -15.10 7.53
C ARG A 114 -3.29 -15.10 9.06
N PRO A 115 -3.42 -16.27 9.72
CA PRO A 115 -3.43 -16.32 11.19
C PRO A 115 -2.15 -15.78 11.82
N LEU A 116 -0.99 -15.97 11.15
CA LEU A 116 0.29 -15.47 11.62
C LEU A 116 0.34 -13.94 11.60
N PHE A 117 -0.14 -13.30 10.52
CA PHE A 117 -0.23 -11.83 10.44
C PHE A 117 -1.12 -11.26 11.55
N ILE A 118 -2.28 -11.88 11.79
CA ILE A 118 -3.22 -11.46 12.83
C ILE A 118 -2.58 -11.61 14.22
N ARG A 119 -2.03 -12.79 14.53
CA ARG A 119 -1.38 -13.09 15.82
C ARG A 119 -0.23 -12.15 16.12
N GLU A 120 0.63 -11.92 15.13
CA GLU A 120 1.78 -11.04 15.30
C GLU A 120 1.43 -9.55 15.17
N ARG A 121 0.17 -9.22 14.87
CA ARG A 121 -0.27 -7.84 14.64
C ARG A 121 0.63 -7.12 13.62
N ILE A 122 0.82 -7.75 12.47
CA ILE A 122 1.60 -7.22 11.35
C ILE A 122 0.66 -7.02 10.17
N LEU A 123 0.62 -5.80 9.63
CA LEU A 123 -0.16 -5.50 8.44
C LEU A 123 0.39 -6.26 7.23
N THR A 124 -0.50 -6.89 6.47
CA THR A 124 -0.15 -7.41 5.14
C THR A 124 0.21 -6.26 4.20
N LEU A 125 0.90 -6.55 3.11
CA LEU A 125 1.24 -5.55 2.09
C LEU A 125 0.01 -4.78 1.61
N THR A 126 -1.09 -5.50 1.33
CA THR A 126 -2.36 -4.90 0.91
C THR A 126 -2.96 -4.01 2.00
N CYS A 127 -2.95 -4.45 3.26
CA CYS A 127 -3.43 -3.65 4.38
C CYS A 127 -2.56 -2.40 4.60
N LEU A 128 -1.25 -2.50 4.43
CA LEU A 128 -0.34 -1.37 4.53
C LEU A 128 -0.60 -0.34 3.42
N TYR A 129 -0.86 -0.79 2.20
CA TYR A 129 -1.28 0.08 1.09
C TYR A 129 -2.60 0.80 1.41
N ILE A 130 -3.63 0.08 1.86
CA ILE A 130 -4.92 0.66 2.23
C ILE A 130 -4.75 1.68 3.36
N TYR A 131 -3.96 1.35 4.37
CA TYR A 131 -3.66 2.22 5.49
C TYR A 131 -3.03 3.55 5.05
N ASP A 132 -2.02 3.49 4.18
CA ASP A 132 -1.32 4.68 3.69
C ASP A 132 -2.25 5.57 2.85
N GLN A 133 -3.08 4.98 1.99
CA GLN A 133 -4.11 5.70 1.23
C GLN A 133 -5.14 6.40 2.14
N LEU A 134 -5.58 5.73 3.20
CA LEU A 134 -6.54 6.30 4.15
C LEU A 134 -5.94 7.44 4.97
N LEU A 135 -4.66 7.33 5.36
CA LEU A 135 -3.96 8.42 6.03
C LEU A 135 -3.80 9.64 5.11
N TYR A 136 -3.43 9.42 3.85
CA TYR A 136 -3.37 10.50 2.87
C TYR A 136 -4.72 11.20 2.73
N MET A 137 -5.82 10.46 2.61
CA MET A 137 -7.16 11.03 2.52
C MET A 137 -7.56 11.78 3.78
N TRP A 138 -7.20 11.28 4.97
CA TRP A 138 -7.46 11.97 6.22
C TRP A 138 -6.75 13.34 6.27
N ASP A 139 -5.48 13.40 5.84
CA ASP A 139 -4.68 14.63 5.82
C ASP A 139 -5.13 15.63 4.74
N ASN A 140 -5.78 15.16 3.68
CA ASN A 140 -6.09 15.95 2.50
C ASN A 140 -7.59 16.04 2.18
N GLN A 141 -8.47 15.60 3.08
CA GLN A 141 -9.92 15.55 2.83
C GLN A 141 -10.51 16.87 2.34
N GLN A 142 -9.98 18.00 2.80
CA GLN A 142 -10.44 19.35 2.41
C GLN A 142 -10.16 19.70 0.93
N LYS A 143 -9.26 18.96 0.27
CA LYS A 143 -8.97 19.16 -1.16
C LYS A 143 -9.99 18.49 -2.08
N TYR A 144 -10.81 17.60 -1.53
CA TYR A 144 -11.73 16.76 -2.29
C TYR A 144 -13.17 17.15 -2.00
N GLN A 145 -13.93 17.47 -3.06
CA GLN A 145 -15.33 17.79 -2.95
C GLN A 145 -16.16 16.54 -2.64
N GLN A 146 -17.16 16.70 -1.79
CA GLN A 146 -18.16 15.67 -1.57
C GLN A 146 -19.29 15.78 -2.62
N ARG A 147 -20.00 14.68 -2.86
CA ARG A 147 -21.02 14.64 -3.93
C ARG A 147 -22.19 15.58 -3.69
N HIS A 148 -22.57 15.85 -2.43
CA HIS A 148 -23.63 16.80 -2.11
C HIS A 148 -23.24 18.25 -2.44
N GLU A 149 -21.95 18.57 -2.50
CA GLU A 149 -21.47 19.91 -2.92
C GLU A 149 -21.57 20.11 -4.43
N ILE A 150 -21.63 19.02 -5.22
CA ILE A 150 -21.67 19.05 -6.67
C ILE A 150 -23.10 18.89 -7.19
N HIS A 151 -23.93 18.09 -6.51
CA HIS A 151 -25.28 17.75 -6.92
C HIS A 151 -26.28 18.04 -5.80
N SER A 152 -27.35 18.78 -6.14
CA SER A 152 -28.42 19.16 -5.20
C SER A 152 -29.35 18.01 -4.76
N HIS A 153 -29.20 16.81 -5.34
CA HIS A 153 -30.05 15.66 -4.99
C HIS A 153 -29.47 14.87 -3.82
N ASP A 154 -30.26 14.73 -2.78
CA ASP A 154 -29.90 13.90 -1.62
C ASP A 154 -29.99 12.40 -2.00
N THR A 155 -28.85 11.77 -2.14
CA THR A 155 -28.72 10.34 -2.45
C THR A 155 -28.00 9.62 -1.31
N ARG A 156 -28.16 8.29 -1.22
CA ARG A 156 -27.46 7.46 -0.19
C ARG A 156 -25.96 7.64 -0.15
N ASN A 157 -25.35 8.17 -1.22
CA ASN A 157 -23.92 8.41 -1.36
C ASN A 157 -23.56 9.90 -1.39
N SER A 158 -24.45 10.81 -0.93
CA SER A 158 -24.24 12.26 -0.94
C SER A 158 -22.96 12.68 -0.21
N ASN A 159 -22.63 12.00 0.89
CA ASN A 159 -21.47 12.29 1.75
C ASN A 159 -20.17 11.57 1.32
N THR A 160 -20.12 10.96 0.14
CA THR A 160 -18.90 10.36 -0.39
C THR A 160 -18.11 11.36 -1.22
N PHE A 161 -16.78 11.22 -1.23
CA PHE A 161 -15.92 12.03 -2.08
C PHE A 161 -16.21 11.78 -3.57
N SER A 162 -16.20 12.83 -4.37
CA SER A 162 -16.41 12.73 -5.81
C SER A 162 -15.22 12.08 -6.49
N LEU A 163 -15.47 11.00 -7.26
CA LEU A 163 -14.43 10.36 -8.06
C LEU A 163 -14.20 11.14 -9.36
N PRO A 164 -12.94 11.37 -9.76
CA PRO A 164 -12.62 11.95 -11.06
C PRO A 164 -13.20 11.11 -12.20
N LYS A 165 -13.78 11.78 -13.20
CA LYS A 165 -14.23 11.11 -14.42
C LYS A 165 -13.03 10.66 -15.23
N THR A 166 -12.81 9.34 -15.35
CA THR A 166 -11.69 8.77 -16.09
C THR A 166 -12.21 7.85 -17.19
N ARG A 167 -11.58 7.88 -18.36
CA ARG A 167 -11.91 7.01 -19.52
C ARG A 167 -11.03 5.76 -19.56
N LEU A 168 -9.82 5.84 -19.01
CA LEU A 168 -8.81 4.77 -19.10
C LEU A 168 -8.74 4.00 -17.80
N THR A 169 -8.76 2.67 -17.87
CA THR A 169 -8.57 1.78 -16.72
C THR A 169 -7.26 2.08 -15.97
N LYS A 170 -6.19 2.42 -16.70
CA LYS A 170 -4.91 2.81 -16.09
C LYS A 170 -5.02 4.05 -15.22
N SER A 171 -5.84 5.03 -15.60
CA SER A 171 -6.09 6.23 -14.78
C SER A 171 -6.89 5.91 -13.51
N MET A 172 -7.71 4.84 -13.52
CA MET A 172 -8.42 4.35 -12.33
C MET A 172 -7.50 3.63 -11.33
N LEU A 173 -6.28 3.30 -11.71
CA LEU A 173 -5.27 2.69 -10.85
C LEU A 173 -4.28 3.71 -10.28
N ASN A 174 -4.41 4.98 -10.66
CA ASN A 174 -3.53 6.02 -10.15
C ASN A 174 -3.75 6.24 -8.65
N PHE A 175 -2.77 6.86 -8.02
CA PHE A 175 -2.74 7.12 -6.58
C PHE A 175 -4.01 7.84 -6.10
N GLU A 176 -4.38 8.95 -6.72
CA GLU A 176 -5.47 9.81 -6.26
C GLU A 176 -6.84 9.14 -6.41
N TYR A 177 -7.09 8.51 -7.56
CA TYR A 177 -8.35 7.79 -7.80
C TYR A 177 -8.54 6.66 -6.77
N MET A 178 -7.47 5.89 -6.52
CA MET A 178 -7.51 4.79 -5.55
C MET A 178 -7.67 5.28 -4.12
N ALA A 179 -7.04 6.38 -3.74
CA ALA A 179 -7.20 7.00 -2.43
C ALA A 179 -8.67 7.38 -2.17
N ILE A 180 -9.31 8.06 -3.12
CA ILE A 180 -10.73 8.43 -3.03
C ILE A 180 -11.62 7.17 -3.01
N LYS A 181 -11.34 6.19 -3.87
CA LYS A 181 -12.13 4.95 -3.94
C LYS A 181 -12.06 4.16 -2.63
N ILE A 182 -10.88 4.06 -2.03
CA ILE A 182 -10.68 3.40 -0.74
C ILE A 182 -11.37 4.19 0.37
N ALA A 183 -11.22 5.52 0.41
CA ALA A 183 -11.86 6.38 1.39
C ALA A 183 -13.38 6.27 1.36
N ASN A 184 -13.98 6.20 0.17
CA ASN A 184 -15.43 6.06 0.00
C ASN A 184 -15.99 4.72 0.53
N LYS A 185 -15.12 3.74 0.80
CA LYS A 185 -15.53 2.47 1.42
C LYS A 185 -15.69 2.60 2.94
N ILE A 186 -15.01 3.56 3.56
CA ILE A 186 -15.01 3.82 5.00
C ILE A 186 -16.15 4.79 5.36
N PRO A 187 -16.85 4.62 6.50
CA PRO A 187 -17.86 5.56 6.95
C PRO A 187 -17.30 6.97 7.16
N GLU A 188 -18.04 7.98 6.71
CA GLU A 188 -17.67 9.40 6.87
C GLU A 188 -17.31 9.76 8.33
N LYS A 189 -18.05 9.22 9.29
CA LYS A 189 -17.79 9.44 10.73
C LYS A 189 -16.36 9.13 11.15
N MET A 190 -15.66 8.24 10.43
CA MET A 190 -14.27 7.92 10.73
C MET A 190 -13.34 9.09 10.40
N PHE A 191 -13.58 9.83 9.32
CA PHE A 191 -12.78 10.99 8.92
C PHE A 191 -12.96 12.21 9.84
N LYS A 192 -14.02 12.22 10.66
CA LYS A 192 -14.27 13.26 11.68
C LYS A 192 -13.52 13.02 12.99
N LEU A 193 -12.89 11.85 13.15
CA LEU A 193 -12.12 11.51 14.35
C LEU A 193 -10.77 12.23 14.37
N PRO A 194 -10.23 12.55 15.56
CA PRO A 194 -8.85 13.01 15.67
C PRO A 194 -7.86 12.00 15.07
N LYS A 195 -6.79 12.51 14.43
CA LYS A 195 -5.81 11.67 13.70
C LYS A 195 -5.28 10.45 14.48
N PRO A 196 -4.89 10.58 15.77
CA PRO A 196 -4.42 9.43 16.55
C PRO A 196 -5.49 8.34 16.68
N VAL A 197 -6.74 8.73 16.97
CA VAL A 197 -7.86 7.80 17.11
C VAL A 197 -8.20 7.13 15.78
N PHE A 198 -8.21 7.91 14.69
CA PHE A 198 -8.39 7.39 13.34
C PHE A 198 -7.33 6.33 13.02
N LYS A 199 -6.04 6.66 13.23
CA LYS A 199 -4.92 5.73 13.00
C LYS A 199 -5.11 4.41 13.75
N THR A 200 -5.40 4.48 15.06
CA THR A 200 -5.58 3.28 15.88
C THR A 200 -6.72 2.42 15.37
N LYS A 201 -7.91 3.01 15.13
CA LYS A 201 -9.08 2.26 14.66
C LYS A 201 -8.85 1.59 13.30
N ILE A 202 -8.26 2.32 12.35
CA ILE A 202 -7.95 1.76 11.02
C ILE A 202 -6.89 0.66 11.12
N THR A 203 -5.86 0.86 11.94
CA THR A 203 -4.82 -0.16 12.15
C THR A 203 -5.41 -1.44 12.73
N ASP A 204 -6.19 -1.35 13.81
CA ASP A 204 -6.78 -2.51 14.47
C ASP A 204 -7.70 -3.26 13.50
N TRP A 205 -8.57 -2.54 12.80
CA TRP A 205 -9.45 -3.14 11.82
C TRP A 205 -8.70 -3.87 10.69
N LEU A 206 -7.66 -3.25 10.11
CA LEU A 206 -6.86 -3.86 9.04
C LEU A 206 -6.04 -5.05 9.53
N LEU A 207 -5.58 -5.03 10.78
CA LEU A 207 -4.87 -6.15 11.40
C LEU A 207 -5.76 -7.38 11.56
N ASP A 208 -7.01 -7.17 11.98
CA ASP A 208 -7.98 -8.25 12.18
C ASP A 208 -8.42 -8.89 10.86
N LYS A 209 -8.49 -8.11 9.78
CA LYS A 209 -8.90 -8.58 8.45
C LYS A 209 -7.78 -9.24 7.66
N ALA A 210 -6.56 -8.74 7.76
CA ALA A 210 -5.37 -9.24 7.08
C ALA A 210 -5.62 -9.55 5.59
N TYR A 211 -6.16 -8.58 4.83
CA TYR A 211 -6.47 -8.74 3.41
C TYR A 211 -5.24 -9.11 2.59
N TYR A 212 -5.40 -10.04 1.65
CA TYR A 212 -4.36 -10.48 0.72
C TYR A 212 -4.45 -9.79 -0.63
N LYS A 213 -5.67 -9.37 -1.02
CA LYS A 213 -5.95 -8.66 -2.27
C LYS A 213 -6.83 -7.44 -1.97
N ILE A 214 -6.69 -6.43 -2.78
CA ILE A 214 -7.51 -5.21 -2.67
C ILE A 214 -9.00 -5.50 -2.94
N ASP A 215 -9.30 -6.52 -3.75
CA ASP A 215 -10.66 -6.93 -4.03
C ASP A 215 -11.38 -7.47 -2.79
N GLU A 216 -10.66 -8.15 -1.88
CA GLU A 216 -11.23 -8.61 -0.60
C GLU A 216 -11.78 -7.42 0.19
N PHE A 217 -11.03 -6.32 0.23
CA PHE A 217 -11.46 -5.09 0.89
C PHE A 217 -12.68 -4.46 0.22
N PHE A 218 -12.72 -4.40 -1.11
CA PHE A 218 -13.87 -3.82 -1.82
C PHE A 218 -15.13 -4.67 -1.79
N ASN A 219 -14.99 -6.00 -1.75
CA ASN A 219 -16.12 -6.95 -1.72
C ASN A 219 -16.69 -7.16 -0.32
N GLU A 220 -16.01 -6.72 0.73
CA GLU A 220 -16.54 -6.82 2.09
C GLU A 220 -17.79 -5.95 2.24
N GLU A 221 -18.86 -6.53 2.80
CA GLU A 221 -20.07 -5.76 3.13
C GLU A 221 -19.75 -4.70 4.19
N ARG A 222 -20.41 -3.54 4.08
CA ARG A 222 -20.23 -2.42 5.04
C ARG A 222 -20.90 -2.76 6.37
N ASN A 223 -20.30 -3.61 7.17
CA ASN A 223 -20.70 -3.93 8.54
C ASN A 223 -19.91 -3.03 9.51
N TYR A 224 -20.37 -1.78 9.71
CA TYR A 224 -19.77 -0.85 10.67
C TYR A 224 -20.79 -0.37 11.69
#